data_e9c4339f75d9709aec90f48c4eb035d8
#
_entry.id   e9c4339f75d9709aec90f48c4eb035d8
#
_cell.length_a   1.000
_cell.length_b   1.000
_cell.length_c   1.000
_cell.angle_alpha   90.00
_cell.angle_beta   90.00
_cell.angle_gamma   90.00
#
_symmetry.space_group_name_H-M   'P 1'
#
loop_
_entity.id
_entity.type
_entity.pdbx_description
1 polymer ?
#
loop_
_entity_poly.entity_id
_entity_poly.type
_entity_poly.pdbx_seq_one_letter_code
_entity_poly.pdbx_strand_id
1 'polypeptide(L)'
;MKFSFFDRPSEDRPMLALCLLFFGVSLMSLQDSLIKLFAPHTSFWQLQLIRSSFNMLFAIGLAALAGGFHLLWPRRLWPAVARGVLLAACMLCFFGASQQITVAQMATGLYTYPLFITLLAGPVLGERIGSWRIGALVLGAAGCLLALDPFADGGSYFQLVPVLAGFFYACNVLVLRRYCRTESPLALAFVVALIFMLTGLGGAVGLEAFKAPASWQQAVPFIFVGWPPLAIGTVGVFACFSALNLIGNLFLSRAYQTADSSWLAPLDFIYLLFVAMWGRVLFESWPAPLAWLGMAMIAAAGIVTAMREQRRDPSSAPPAQAGSGRRE
;
A
#
# COMPACT_ATOMS: atom_id res chain seq x y z
N MET A 1 -16.09 -31.52 -1.24
CA MET A 1 -15.62 -30.40 -0.41
C MET A 1 -15.74 -29.11 -1.24
N LYS A 2 -16.84 -28.36 -1.08
CA LYS A 2 -17.02 -27.08 -1.80
C LYS A 2 -16.19 -26.02 -1.07
N PHE A 3 -15.05 -25.64 -1.64
CA PHE A 3 -14.26 -24.53 -1.19
C PHE A 3 -14.99 -23.25 -1.64
N SER A 4 -15.81 -22.66 -0.78
CA SER A 4 -16.30 -21.31 -1.05
C SER A 4 -15.21 -20.33 -0.63
N PHE A 5 -14.63 -19.62 -1.58
CA PHE A 5 -13.58 -18.61 -1.34
C PHE A 5 -14.09 -17.47 -0.43
N PHE A 6 -15.40 -17.35 -0.25
CA PHE A 6 -16.07 -16.33 0.56
C PHE A 6 -16.53 -16.80 1.94
N ASP A 7 -16.43 -18.10 2.27
CA ASP A 7 -16.79 -18.60 3.59
C ASP A 7 -15.67 -18.35 4.60
N ARG A 8 -16.03 -18.01 5.84
CA ARG A 8 -15.04 -17.88 6.92
C ARG A 8 -14.37 -19.22 7.15
N PRO A 9 -13.02 -19.29 7.19
CA PRO A 9 -12.34 -20.53 7.53
C PRO A 9 -12.74 -20.94 8.96
N SER A 10 -13.10 -22.18 9.13
CA SER A 10 -13.43 -22.77 10.44
C SER A 10 -12.19 -23.17 11.23
N GLU A 11 -11.02 -23.19 10.59
CA GLU A 11 -9.74 -23.60 11.17
C GLU A 11 -8.61 -22.73 10.61
N ASP A 12 -7.62 -22.44 11.45
CA ASP A 12 -6.39 -21.76 11.05
C ASP A 12 -5.58 -22.64 10.10
N ARG A 13 -5.27 -22.12 8.92
CA ARG A 13 -4.48 -22.80 7.88
C ARG A 13 -3.26 -21.96 7.50
N PRO A 14 -2.20 -22.00 8.31
CA PRO A 14 -1.06 -21.11 8.14
C PRO A 14 -0.37 -21.26 6.79
N MET A 15 -0.29 -22.50 6.25
CA MET A 15 0.32 -22.75 4.94
C MET A 15 -0.48 -22.15 3.79
N LEU A 16 -1.83 -22.22 3.84
CA LEU A 16 -2.69 -21.57 2.86
C LEU A 16 -2.59 -20.04 2.95
N ALA A 17 -2.56 -19.50 4.17
CA ALA A 17 -2.37 -18.06 4.40
C ALA A 17 -1.04 -17.57 3.83
N LEU A 18 0.05 -18.34 4.03
CA LEU A 18 1.36 -18.03 3.47
C LEU A 18 1.34 -18.00 1.94
N CYS A 19 0.75 -19.02 1.31
CA CYS A 19 0.62 -19.05 -0.15
C CYS A 19 -0.20 -17.87 -0.67
N LEU A 20 -1.34 -17.56 -0.04
CA LEU A 20 -2.19 -16.43 -0.45
C LEU A 20 -1.46 -15.09 -0.29
N LEU A 21 -0.73 -14.90 0.81
CA LEU A 21 0.08 -13.71 1.03
C LEU A 21 1.17 -13.60 -0.04
N PHE A 22 1.92 -14.67 -0.28
CA PHE A 22 2.99 -14.71 -1.26
C PHE A 22 2.51 -14.33 -2.67
N PHE A 23 1.42 -14.95 -3.15
CA PHE A 23 0.83 -14.63 -4.44
C PHE A 23 0.23 -13.22 -4.48
N GLY A 24 -0.49 -12.80 -3.42
CA GLY A 24 -1.07 -11.47 -3.32
C GLY A 24 -0.02 -10.37 -3.40
N VAL A 25 1.03 -10.49 -2.60
CA VAL A 25 2.15 -9.53 -2.56
C VAL A 25 2.94 -9.54 -3.88
N SER A 26 3.15 -10.72 -4.50
CA SER A 26 3.80 -10.82 -5.80
C SER A 26 3.01 -10.11 -6.90
N LEU A 27 1.68 -10.26 -6.93
CA LEU A 27 0.82 -9.57 -7.90
C LEU A 27 0.81 -8.06 -7.70
N MET A 28 0.80 -7.60 -6.45
CA MET A 28 0.85 -6.16 -6.15
C MET A 28 2.19 -5.54 -6.56
N SER A 29 3.30 -6.20 -6.24
CA SER A 29 4.64 -5.73 -6.64
C SER A 29 4.85 -5.75 -8.16
N LEU A 30 4.29 -6.76 -8.85
CA LEU A 30 4.25 -6.80 -10.30
C LEU A 30 3.47 -5.62 -10.88
N GLN A 31 2.26 -5.37 -10.38
CA GLN A 31 1.43 -4.25 -10.80
C GLN A 31 2.17 -2.92 -10.66
N ASP A 32 2.81 -2.68 -9.50
CA ASP A 32 3.53 -1.42 -9.25
C ASP A 32 4.75 -1.28 -10.19
N SER A 33 5.44 -2.37 -10.47
CA SER A 33 6.54 -2.41 -11.43
C SER A 33 6.06 -2.15 -12.87
N LEU A 34 4.92 -2.72 -13.26
CA LEU A 34 4.31 -2.49 -14.57
C LEU A 34 3.82 -1.04 -14.71
N ILE A 35 3.25 -0.43 -13.67
CA ILE A 35 2.87 0.99 -13.68
C ILE A 35 4.11 1.85 -13.97
N LYS A 36 5.25 1.58 -13.32
CA LYS A 36 6.50 2.28 -13.59
C LYS A 36 6.97 2.07 -15.04
N LEU A 37 6.84 0.86 -15.59
CA LEU A 37 7.21 0.55 -16.96
C LEU A 37 6.38 1.37 -17.96
N PHE A 38 5.10 1.58 -17.67
CA PHE A 38 4.19 2.38 -18.52
C PHE A 38 4.22 3.88 -18.24
N ALA A 39 4.86 4.34 -17.17
CA ALA A 39 4.93 5.75 -16.79
C ALA A 39 5.46 6.69 -17.92
N PRO A 40 6.41 6.30 -18.80
CA PRO A 40 6.84 7.14 -19.92
C PRO A 40 5.75 7.40 -20.98
N HIS A 41 4.73 6.55 -21.06
CA HIS A 41 3.69 6.58 -22.10
C HIS A 41 2.35 7.15 -21.62
N THR A 42 2.26 7.59 -20.36
CA THR A 42 1.04 8.07 -19.75
C THR A 42 1.34 9.16 -18.73
N SER A 43 0.30 9.75 -18.13
CA SER A 43 0.45 10.61 -16.96
C SER A 43 -0.13 9.92 -15.71
N PHE A 44 0.32 10.36 -14.53
CA PHE A 44 -0.23 9.92 -13.25
C PHE A 44 -1.75 10.15 -13.18
N TRP A 45 -2.21 11.29 -13.69
CA TRP A 45 -3.61 11.69 -13.65
C TRP A 45 -4.48 10.81 -14.55
N GLN A 46 -3.99 10.52 -15.77
CA GLN A 46 -4.66 9.64 -16.71
C GLN A 46 -4.74 8.20 -16.18
N LEU A 47 -3.62 7.68 -15.66
CA LEU A 47 -3.56 6.39 -14.99
C LEU A 47 -4.54 6.33 -13.82
N GLN A 48 -4.52 7.36 -12.96
CA GLN A 48 -5.33 7.41 -11.74
C GLN A 48 -6.82 7.44 -12.07
N LEU A 49 -7.24 8.26 -13.05
CA LEU A 49 -8.62 8.36 -13.49
C LEU A 49 -9.13 7.03 -14.06
N ILE A 50 -8.43 6.46 -15.03
CA ILE A 50 -8.90 5.26 -15.75
C ILE A 50 -8.87 4.03 -14.83
N ARG A 51 -7.76 3.80 -14.12
CA ARG A 51 -7.63 2.67 -13.19
C ARG A 51 -8.69 2.72 -12.08
N SER A 52 -8.95 3.92 -11.52
CA SER A 52 -9.93 4.06 -10.45
C SER A 52 -11.36 3.90 -10.93
N SER A 53 -11.65 4.25 -12.19
CA SER A 53 -12.93 3.94 -12.81
C SER A 53 -13.19 2.43 -12.87
N PHE A 54 -12.19 1.64 -13.26
CA PHE A 54 -12.30 0.17 -13.21
C PHE A 54 -12.42 -0.36 -11.77
N ASN A 55 -11.65 0.16 -10.82
CA ASN A 55 -11.78 -0.22 -9.40
C ASN A 55 -13.18 0.08 -8.86
N MET A 56 -13.77 1.21 -9.25
CA MET A 56 -15.14 1.58 -8.87
C MET A 56 -16.16 0.62 -9.49
N LEU A 57 -16.02 0.27 -10.77
CA LEU A 57 -16.88 -0.72 -11.44
C LEU A 57 -16.79 -2.09 -10.75
N PHE A 58 -15.61 -2.53 -10.37
CA PHE A 58 -15.42 -3.78 -9.62
C PHE A 58 -16.08 -3.71 -8.23
N ALA A 59 -15.95 -2.58 -7.51
CA ALA A 59 -16.60 -2.41 -6.22
C ALA A 59 -18.14 -2.44 -6.35
N ILE A 60 -18.70 -1.80 -7.39
CA ILE A 60 -20.13 -1.83 -7.70
C ILE A 60 -20.59 -3.26 -8.02
N GLY A 61 -19.84 -3.97 -8.87
CA GLY A 61 -20.11 -5.36 -9.21
C GLY A 61 -20.11 -6.29 -7.98
N LEU A 62 -19.11 -6.14 -7.11
CA LEU A 62 -19.03 -6.90 -5.86
C LEU A 62 -20.20 -6.55 -4.91
N ALA A 63 -20.60 -5.28 -4.83
CA ALA A 63 -21.75 -4.87 -4.01
C ALA A 63 -23.06 -5.51 -4.52
N ALA A 64 -23.25 -5.55 -5.83
CA ALA A 64 -24.43 -6.18 -6.44
C ALA A 64 -24.49 -7.68 -6.13
N LEU A 65 -23.34 -8.37 -6.13
CA LEU A 65 -23.24 -9.79 -5.79
C LEU A 65 -23.32 -10.08 -4.28
N ALA A 66 -22.88 -9.14 -3.44
CA ALA A 66 -22.77 -9.33 -1.98
C ALA A 66 -24.00 -8.91 -1.18
N GLY A 67 -25.08 -8.45 -1.84
CA GLY A 67 -26.35 -8.13 -1.14
C GLY A 67 -26.84 -6.71 -1.28
N GLY A 68 -26.21 -5.85 -2.08
CA GLY A 68 -26.76 -4.57 -2.47
C GLY A 68 -25.84 -3.35 -2.33
N PHE A 69 -26.25 -2.28 -2.99
CA PHE A 69 -25.47 -1.04 -3.09
C PHE A 69 -25.33 -0.26 -1.77
N HIS A 70 -26.11 -0.58 -0.74
CA HIS A 70 -25.97 0.01 0.58
C HIS A 70 -24.58 -0.28 1.21
N LEU A 71 -23.91 -1.35 0.76
CA LEU A 71 -22.55 -1.71 1.21
C LEU A 71 -21.48 -0.73 0.71
N LEU A 72 -21.80 0.13 -0.28
CA LEU A 72 -20.88 1.13 -0.83
C LEU A 72 -20.86 2.43 -0.02
N TRP A 73 -21.83 2.63 0.89
CA TRP A 73 -21.92 3.88 1.66
C TRP A 73 -21.29 3.71 3.04
N PRO A 74 -20.26 4.52 3.38
CA PRO A 74 -19.67 4.50 4.71
C PRO A 74 -20.65 5.16 5.71
N ARG A 75 -20.65 4.66 6.94
CA ARG A 75 -21.42 5.26 8.03
C ARG A 75 -20.91 6.65 8.39
N ARG A 76 -19.60 6.86 8.28
CA ARG A 76 -18.93 8.14 8.52
C ARG A 76 -18.15 8.55 7.28
N LEU A 77 -18.63 9.57 6.58
CA LEU A 77 -18.04 9.99 5.31
C LEU A 77 -16.67 10.64 5.47
N TRP A 78 -16.46 11.51 6.49
CA TRP A 78 -15.23 12.27 6.62
C TRP A 78 -13.97 11.40 6.81
N PRO A 79 -13.97 10.32 7.64
CA PRO A 79 -12.77 9.49 7.77
C PRO A 79 -12.47 8.69 6.50
N ALA A 80 -13.53 8.26 5.77
CA ALA A 80 -13.37 7.57 4.50
C ALA A 80 -12.75 8.50 3.43
N VAL A 81 -13.22 9.76 3.36
CA VAL A 81 -12.65 10.78 2.47
C VAL A 81 -11.20 11.13 2.88
N ALA A 82 -10.94 11.35 4.17
CA ALA A 82 -9.59 11.62 4.67
C ALA A 82 -8.61 10.51 4.28
N ARG A 83 -9.03 9.23 4.42
CA ARG A 83 -8.25 8.08 3.93
C ARG A 83 -7.98 8.13 2.42
N GLY A 84 -9.02 8.44 1.64
CA GLY A 84 -8.91 8.56 0.19
C GLY A 84 -7.89 9.63 -0.21
N VAL A 85 -7.93 10.80 0.42
CA VAL A 85 -6.99 11.91 0.18
C VAL A 85 -5.57 11.53 0.60
N LEU A 86 -5.38 10.93 1.78
CA LEU A 86 -4.07 10.47 2.24
C LEU A 86 -3.48 9.40 1.33
N LEU A 87 -4.29 8.47 0.84
CA LEU A 87 -3.84 7.46 -0.13
C LEU A 87 -3.56 8.07 -1.51
N ALA A 88 -4.31 9.09 -1.95
CA ALA A 88 -4.02 9.79 -3.20
C ALA A 88 -2.68 10.53 -3.10
N ALA A 89 -2.40 11.22 -1.99
CA ALA A 89 -1.11 11.84 -1.72
C ALA A 89 0.02 10.80 -1.64
N CYS A 90 -0.23 9.66 -0.99
CA CYS A 90 0.71 8.53 -0.95
C CYS A 90 1.05 8.05 -2.36
N MET A 91 0.05 7.80 -3.21
CA MET A 91 0.27 7.32 -4.58
C MET A 91 0.97 8.37 -5.44
N LEU A 92 0.66 9.65 -5.27
CA LEU A 92 1.34 10.74 -5.96
C LEU A 92 2.84 10.77 -5.60
N CYS A 93 3.18 10.67 -4.32
CA CYS A 93 4.57 10.60 -3.88
C CYS A 93 5.26 9.30 -4.32
N PHE A 94 4.56 8.15 -4.25
CA PHE A 94 5.12 6.86 -4.61
C PHE A 94 5.49 6.78 -6.09
N PHE A 95 4.57 7.17 -6.97
CA PHE A 95 4.79 7.12 -8.41
C PHE A 95 5.39 8.41 -8.98
N GLY A 96 5.35 9.53 -8.24
CA GLY A 96 5.82 10.84 -8.72
C GLY A 96 7.28 10.86 -9.14
N ALA A 97 8.12 10.11 -8.44
CA ALA A 97 9.53 9.95 -8.76
C ALA A 97 9.86 8.70 -9.58
N SER A 98 8.85 7.99 -10.11
CA SER A 98 9.01 6.68 -10.74
C SER A 98 9.95 6.66 -11.95
N GLN A 99 10.12 7.80 -12.62
CA GLN A 99 10.99 7.93 -13.77
C GLN A 99 12.46 8.21 -13.39
N GLN A 100 12.71 8.71 -12.18
CA GLN A 100 14.03 9.11 -11.70
C GLN A 100 14.70 8.08 -10.79
N ILE A 101 13.93 7.17 -10.20
CA ILE A 101 14.42 6.20 -9.20
C ILE A 101 13.99 4.78 -9.55
N THR A 102 14.67 3.79 -8.98
CA THR A 102 14.35 2.38 -9.19
C THR A 102 13.06 1.96 -8.46
N VAL A 103 12.42 0.86 -8.89
CA VAL A 103 11.24 0.31 -8.19
C VAL A 103 11.59 -0.10 -6.76
N ALA A 104 12.80 -0.61 -6.55
CA ALA A 104 13.29 -0.97 -5.22
C ALA A 104 13.39 0.25 -4.29
N GLN A 105 13.87 1.40 -4.80
CA GLN A 105 13.92 2.65 -4.05
C GLN A 105 12.51 3.18 -3.74
N MET A 106 11.58 3.13 -4.70
CA MET A 106 10.18 3.47 -4.45
C MET A 106 9.58 2.64 -3.30
N ALA A 107 9.73 1.32 -3.37
CA ALA A 107 9.25 0.40 -2.34
C ALA A 107 9.91 0.64 -0.98
N THR A 108 11.22 0.83 -0.96
CA THR A 108 11.99 1.10 0.27
C THR A 108 11.47 2.35 0.98
N GLY A 109 11.24 3.43 0.24
CA GLY A 109 10.66 4.66 0.80
C GLY A 109 9.26 4.44 1.37
N LEU A 110 8.37 3.75 0.65
CA LEU A 110 7.03 3.42 1.13
C LEU A 110 7.10 2.58 2.42
N TYR A 111 7.97 1.58 2.47
CA TYR A 111 8.09 0.66 3.61
C TYR A 111 8.73 1.29 4.86
N THR A 112 9.00 2.59 4.86
CA THR A 112 9.24 3.37 6.08
C THR A 112 7.95 3.64 6.88
N TYR A 113 6.77 3.33 6.33
CA TYR A 113 5.48 3.60 6.98
C TYR A 113 5.35 3.05 8.42
N PRO A 114 5.92 1.88 8.81
CA PRO A 114 5.82 1.41 10.19
C PRO A 114 6.57 2.29 11.17
N LEU A 115 7.64 2.97 10.70
CA LEU A 115 8.40 3.92 11.51
C LEU A 115 7.53 5.14 11.82
N PHE A 116 6.83 5.67 10.80
CA PHE A 116 5.90 6.78 10.97
C PHE A 116 4.69 6.40 11.82
N ILE A 117 4.15 5.17 11.68
CA ILE A 117 3.10 4.68 12.59
C ILE A 117 3.60 4.73 14.03
N THR A 118 4.80 4.23 14.30
CA THR A 118 5.41 4.23 15.64
C THR A 118 5.57 5.65 16.18
N LEU A 119 6.06 6.58 15.36
CA LEU A 119 6.27 7.98 15.74
C LEU A 119 4.94 8.70 16.05
N LEU A 120 3.92 8.45 15.24
CA LEU A 120 2.62 9.12 15.33
C LEU A 120 1.64 8.43 16.29
N ALA A 121 1.89 7.18 16.71
CA ALA A 121 1.02 6.46 17.64
C ALA A 121 0.91 7.17 19.00
N GLY A 122 1.98 7.81 19.47
CA GLY A 122 1.95 8.63 20.69
C GLY A 122 0.92 9.75 20.62
N PRO A 123 1.12 10.75 19.75
CA PRO A 123 0.22 11.92 19.67
C PRO A 123 -1.18 11.59 19.14
N VAL A 124 -1.33 10.57 18.26
CA VAL A 124 -2.63 10.25 17.63
C VAL A 124 -3.45 9.27 18.47
N LEU A 125 -2.83 8.24 19.04
CA LEU A 125 -3.51 7.18 19.78
C LEU A 125 -3.31 7.28 21.30
N GLY A 126 -2.45 8.19 21.79
CA GLY A 126 -2.13 8.32 23.22
C GLY A 126 -1.18 7.23 23.76
N GLU A 127 -0.50 6.51 22.86
CA GLU A 127 0.40 5.42 23.24
C GLU A 127 1.76 5.95 23.73
N ARG A 128 2.32 5.32 24.77
CA ARG A 128 3.68 5.63 25.22
C ARG A 128 4.71 4.93 24.34
N ILE A 129 5.63 5.70 23.77
CA ILE A 129 6.74 5.19 22.93
C ILE A 129 7.82 4.66 23.88
N GLY A 130 8.01 3.34 23.91
CA GLY A 130 9.08 2.71 24.69
C GLY A 130 10.44 2.76 23.97
N SER A 131 11.54 2.56 24.73
CA SER A 131 12.93 2.62 24.21
C SER A 131 13.19 1.70 23.01
N TRP A 132 12.55 0.53 22.97
CA TRP A 132 12.67 -0.40 21.86
C TRP A 132 12.04 0.11 20.55
N ARG A 133 10.95 0.86 20.64
CA ARG A 133 10.35 1.52 19.47
C ARG A 133 11.28 2.61 18.93
N ILE A 134 11.98 3.32 19.83
CA ILE A 134 13.00 4.30 19.43
C ILE A 134 14.18 3.59 18.73
N GLY A 135 14.66 2.46 19.28
CA GLY A 135 15.72 1.66 18.65
C GLY A 135 15.32 1.17 17.26
N ALA A 136 14.10 0.64 17.09
CA ALA A 136 13.57 0.24 15.78
C ALA A 136 13.44 1.44 14.82
N LEU A 137 13.02 2.60 15.31
CA LEU A 137 12.95 3.84 14.51
C LEU A 137 14.32 4.24 13.98
N VAL A 138 15.34 4.26 14.83
CA VAL A 138 16.72 4.60 14.44
C VAL A 138 17.26 3.58 13.43
N LEU A 139 17.06 2.28 13.68
CA LEU A 139 17.50 1.23 12.78
C LEU A 139 16.84 1.36 11.40
N GLY A 140 15.53 1.58 11.35
CA GLY A 140 14.79 1.73 10.10
C GLY A 140 15.15 3.02 9.35
N ALA A 141 15.38 4.13 10.06
CA ALA A 141 15.82 5.38 9.45
C ALA A 141 17.23 5.25 8.83
N ALA A 142 18.15 4.61 9.55
CA ALA A 142 19.48 4.30 9.01
C ALA A 142 19.40 3.37 7.80
N GLY A 143 18.56 2.34 7.86
CA GLY A 143 18.29 1.44 6.73
C GLY A 143 17.72 2.17 5.51
N CYS A 144 16.81 3.12 5.72
CA CYS A 144 16.26 3.95 4.66
C CYS A 144 17.33 4.80 3.97
N LEU A 145 18.18 5.46 4.74
CA LEU A 145 19.29 6.26 4.19
C LEU A 145 20.27 5.40 3.40
N LEU A 146 20.61 4.21 3.90
CA LEU A 146 21.50 3.28 3.19
C LEU A 146 20.88 2.75 1.89
N ALA A 147 19.57 2.46 1.90
CA ALA A 147 18.90 1.88 0.73
C ALA A 147 18.61 2.92 -0.36
N LEU A 148 18.30 4.14 0.02
CA LEU A 148 18.01 5.22 -0.92
C LEU A 148 19.27 5.93 -1.39
N ASP A 149 20.29 5.97 -0.56
CA ASP A 149 21.59 6.62 -0.80
C ASP A 149 21.48 8.01 -1.47
N PRO A 150 20.74 8.94 -0.84
CA PRO A 150 20.43 10.23 -1.48
C PRO A 150 21.64 11.17 -1.58
N PHE A 151 22.74 10.82 -0.94
CA PHE A 151 23.97 11.64 -0.86
C PHE A 151 25.11 11.06 -1.72
N ALA A 152 24.89 9.94 -2.44
CA ALA A 152 25.87 9.43 -3.38
C ALA A 152 26.12 10.40 -4.53
N ASP A 153 27.29 10.28 -5.17
CA ASP A 153 27.62 11.04 -6.39
C ASP A 153 26.57 10.76 -7.47
N GLY A 154 25.77 11.79 -7.83
CA GLY A 154 24.60 11.68 -8.70
C GLY A 154 23.30 11.36 -7.96
N GLY A 155 23.29 11.32 -6.63
CA GLY A 155 22.08 11.20 -5.82
C GLY A 155 21.11 12.37 -6.06
N SER A 156 19.81 12.09 -5.97
CA SER A 156 18.76 13.08 -6.18
C SER A 156 17.81 13.11 -5.01
N TYR A 157 17.33 14.29 -4.66
CA TYR A 157 16.27 14.47 -3.66
C TYR A 157 14.98 13.73 -4.03
N PHE A 158 14.81 13.35 -5.31
CA PHE A 158 13.70 12.49 -5.74
C PHE A 158 13.68 11.13 -5.02
N GLN A 159 14.82 10.65 -4.55
CA GLN A 159 14.91 9.39 -3.76
C GLN A 159 14.20 9.51 -2.40
N LEU A 160 14.03 10.71 -1.86
CA LEU A 160 13.31 10.94 -0.60
C LEU A 160 11.79 11.08 -0.78
N VAL A 161 11.31 11.32 -2.00
CA VAL A 161 9.87 11.48 -2.26
C VAL A 161 9.04 10.27 -1.84
N PRO A 162 9.45 9.00 -2.07
CA PRO A 162 8.71 7.84 -1.59
C PRO A 162 8.65 7.70 -0.06
N VAL A 163 9.55 8.35 0.68
CA VAL A 163 9.47 8.41 2.16
C VAL A 163 8.23 9.20 2.59
N LEU A 164 7.87 10.27 1.86
CA LEU A 164 6.60 10.98 2.06
C LEU A 164 5.40 10.08 1.75
N ALA A 165 5.52 9.18 0.78
CA ALA A 165 4.47 8.17 0.55
C ALA A 165 4.30 7.29 1.79
N GLY A 166 5.39 6.84 2.42
CA GLY A 166 5.37 6.10 3.69
C GLY A 166 4.69 6.89 4.82
N PHE A 167 4.96 8.19 4.92
CA PHE A 167 4.28 9.06 5.89
C PHE A 167 2.76 9.14 5.65
N PHE A 168 2.33 9.42 4.42
CA PHE A 168 0.89 9.50 4.10
C PHE A 168 0.19 8.15 4.28
N TYR A 169 0.86 7.05 3.95
CA TYR A 169 0.34 5.72 4.19
C TYR A 169 0.19 5.42 5.68
N ALA A 170 1.14 5.80 6.51
CA ALA A 170 1.06 5.69 7.97
C ALA A 170 -0.13 6.49 8.53
N CYS A 171 -0.31 7.73 8.09
CA CYS A 171 -1.47 8.55 8.46
C CYS A 171 -2.79 7.88 8.07
N ASN A 172 -2.87 7.31 6.85
CA ASN A 172 -4.05 6.55 6.41
C ASN A 172 -4.33 5.34 7.32
N VAL A 173 -3.30 4.57 7.70
CA VAL A 173 -3.44 3.43 8.62
C VAL A 173 -3.93 3.87 9.99
N LEU A 174 -3.43 4.99 10.52
CA LEU A 174 -3.88 5.53 11.81
C LEU A 174 -5.34 6.01 11.76
N VAL A 175 -5.75 6.68 10.68
CA VAL A 175 -7.17 7.07 10.47
C VAL A 175 -8.04 5.83 10.39
N LEU A 176 -7.62 4.79 9.67
CA LEU A 176 -8.32 3.52 9.59
C LEU A 176 -8.50 2.89 10.99
N ARG A 177 -7.41 2.78 11.75
CA ARG A 177 -7.41 2.19 13.10
C ARG A 177 -8.29 2.95 14.09
N ARG A 178 -8.29 4.29 14.01
CA ARG A 178 -8.99 5.13 14.97
C ARG A 178 -10.48 5.34 14.66
N TYR A 179 -10.82 5.51 13.36
CA TYR A 179 -12.14 6.01 12.98
C TYR A 179 -12.95 5.07 12.08
N CYS A 180 -12.32 4.07 11.43
CA CYS A 180 -12.98 3.25 10.42
C CYS A 180 -13.12 1.77 10.81
N ARG A 181 -12.93 1.41 12.08
CA ARG A 181 -12.99 0.00 12.54
C ARG A 181 -14.32 -0.69 12.25
N THR A 182 -15.42 0.06 12.23
CA THR A 182 -16.79 -0.45 12.03
C THR A 182 -17.31 -0.25 10.62
N GLU A 183 -16.50 0.35 9.73
CA GLU A 183 -16.89 0.61 8.36
C GLU A 183 -16.78 -0.64 7.49
N SER A 184 -17.63 -0.73 6.47
CA SER A 184 -17.54 -1.78 5.46
C SER A 184 -16.24 -1.62 4.65
N PRO A 185 -15.43 -2.68 4.49
CA PRO A 185 -14.25 -2.64 3.63
C PRO A 185 -14.59 -2.21 2.19
N LEU A 186 -15.77 -2.61 1.70
CA LEU A 186 -16.25 -2.28 0.37
C LEU A 186 -16.59 -0.79 0.23
N ALA A 187 -17.23 -0.19 1.27
CA ALA A 187 -17.48 1.25 1.32
C ALA A 187 -16.20 2.06 1.32
N LEU A 188 -15.21 1.62 2.11
CA LEU A 188 -13.92 2.28 2.15
C LEU A 188 -13.17 2.19 0.82
N ALA A 189 -13.20 1.02 0.17
CA ALA A 189 -12.59 0.83 -1.16
C ALA A 189 -13.27 1.69 -2.22
N PHE A 190 -14.61 1.78 -2.21
CA PHE A 190 -15.39 2.60 -3.13
C PHE A 190 -15.07 4.09 -2.98
N VAL A 191 -15.04 4.61 -1.74
CA VAL A 191 -14.70 6.02 -1.49
C VAL A 191 -13.27 6.33 -1.91
N VAL A 192 -12.31 5.44 -1.64
CA VAL A 192 -10.92 5.60 -2.11
C VAL A 192 -10.87 5.65 -3.64
N ALA A 193 -11.57 4.74 -4.34
CA ALA A 193 -11.63 4.75 -5.80
C ALA A 193 -12.26 6.04 -6.34
N LEU A 194 -13.32 6.54 -5.69
CA LEU A 194 -13.95 7.81 -6.05
C LEU A 194 -13.00 9.00 -5.87
N ILE A 195 -12.29 9.09 -4.75
CA ILE A 195 -11.31 10.17 -4.51
C ILE A 195 -10.16 10.07 -5.52
N PHE A 196 -9.68 8.88 -5.83
CA PHE A 196 -8.65 8.67 -6.85
C PHE A 196 -9.13 9.10 -8.24
N MET A 197 -10.36 8.79 -8.59
CA MET A 197 -10.96 9.22 -9.85
C MET A 197 -11.08 10.76 -9.91
N LEU A 198 -11.56 11.39 -8.83
CA LEU A 198 -11.69 12.84 -8.76
C LEU A 198 -10.33 13.56 -8.77
N THR A 199 -9.34 13.04 -8.08
CA THR A 199 -7.97 13.60 -8.12
C THR A 199 -7.33 13.41 -9.48
N GLY A 200 -7.54 12.26 -10.14
CA GLY A 200 -7.08 12.02 -11.51
C GLY A 200 -7.71 13.01 -12.50
N LEU A 201 -9.04 13.19 -12.43
CA LEU A 201 -9.76 14.15 -13.26
C LEU A 201 -9.33 15.59 -12.97
N GLY A 202 -9.26 15.96 -11.69
CA GLY A 202 -8.87 17.32 -11.28
C GLY A 202 -7.45 17.68 -11.71
N GLY A 203 -6.50 16.75 -11.57
CA GLY A 203 -5.13 16.96 -12.01
C GLY A 203 -4.99 17.03 -13.54
N ALA A 204 -5.70 16.17 -14.27
CA ALA A 204 -5.71 16.20 -15.74
C ALA A 204 -6.28 17.52 -16.26
N VAL A 205 -7.47 17.91 -15.81
CA VAL A 205 -8.13 19.17 -16.22
C VAL A 205 -7.32 20.38 -15.75
N GLY A 206 -6.81 20.35 -14.52
CA GLY A 206 -6.02 21.46 -13.96
C GLY A 206 -4.73 21.73 -14.77
N LEU A 207 -4.01 20.67 -15.20
CA LEU A 207 -2.80 20.83 -15.99
C LEU A 207 -3.06 21.18 -17.47
N GLU A 208 -4.22 20.83 -18.00
CA GLU A 208 -4.64 21.31 -19.33
C GLU A 208 -5.03 22.80 -19.28
N ALA A 209 -5.69 23.23 -18.21
CA ALA A 209 -6.09 24.62 -18.02
C ALA A 209 -4.89 25.54 -17.65
N PHE A 210 -4.00 25.04 -16.79
CA PHE A 210 -2.82 25.76 -16.27
C PHE A 210 -1.57 24.96 -16.60
N LYS A 211 -1.10 25.09 -17.86
CA LYS A 211 0.08 24.34 -18.32
C LYS A 211 1.29 24.62 -17.43
N ALA A 212 1.86 23.57 -16.90
CA ALA A 212 3.09 23.68 -16.13
C ALA A 212 4.25 24.22 -17.00
N PRO A 213 5.26 24.88 -16.43
CA PRO A 213 6.44 25.31 -17.15
C PRO A 213 7.10 24.16 -17.93
N ALA A 214 7.61 24.43 -19.13
CA ALA A 214 8.23 23.42 -19.99
C ALA A 214 9.38 22.67 -19.28
N SER A 215 10.14 23.36 -18.44
CA SER A 215 11.21 22.75 -17.62
C SER A 215 10.67 21.65 -16.67
N TRP A 216 9.52 21.86 -16.06
CA TRP A 216 8.89 20.88 -15.17
C TRP A 216 8.30 19.71 -15.94
N GLN A 217 7.66 19.99 -17.10
CA GLN A 217 7.16 18.93 -17.96
C GLN A 217 8.27 18.02 -18.49
N GLN A 218 9.47 18.58 -18.75
CA GLN A 218 10.65 17.81 -19.16
C GLN A 218 11.27 17.03 -18.00
N ALA A 219 11.33 17.64 -16.80
CA ALA A 219 11.93 17.01 -15.62
C ALA A 219 11.11 15.85 -15.09
N VAL A 220 9.78 16.01 -14.99
CA VAL A 220 8.86 15.00 -14.43
C VAL A 220 7.57 14.94 -15.28
N PRO A 221 7.65 14.43 -16.52
CA PRO A 221 6.51 14.42 -17.46
C PRO A 221 5.32 13.65 -16.89
N PHE A 222 5.55 12.57 -16.17
CA PHE A 222 4.49 11.74 -15.57
C PHE A 222 3.54 12.53 -14.66
N ILE A 223 4.04 13.59 -14.00
CA ILE A 223 3.23 14.43 -13.09
C ILE A 223 2.75 15.71 -13.78
N PHE A 224 3.60 16.36 -14.59
CA PHE A 224 3.34 17.71 -15.10
C PHE A 224 2.72 17.73 -16.52
N VAL A 225 2.49 16.57 -17.14
CA VAL A 225 1.66 16.42 -18.33
C VAL A 225 0.24 15.99 -17.91
N GLY A 226 -0.78 16.76 -18.26
CA GLY A 226 -2.15 16.48 -17.85
C GLY A 226 -2.74 15.26 -18.54
N TRP A 227 -2.94 15.35 -19.85
CA TRP A 227 -3.57 14.28 -20.64
C TRP A 227 -2.78 13.97 -21.91
N PRO A 228 -1.80 13.07 -21.88
CA PRO A 228 -1.10 12.62 -23.07
C PRO A 228 -2.03 11.82 -24.01
N PRO A 229 -1.69 11.66 -25.29
CA PRO A 229 -2.47 10.87 -26.24
C PRO A 229 -2.73 9.46 -25.70
N LEU A 230 -4.00 9.04 -25.68
CA LEU A 230 -4.44 7.75 -25.14
C LEU A 230 -4.70 6.78 -26.29
N ALA A 231 -3.89 5.72 -26.38
CA ALA A 231 -4.17 4.60 -27.27
C ALA A 231 -5.22 3.68 -26.61
N ILE A 232 -6.12 3.09 -27.40
CA ILE A 232 -7.15 2.14 -26.91
C ILE A 232 -6.49 0.97 -26.17
N GLY A 233 -5.35 0.47 -26.63
CA GLY A 233 -4.59 -0.59 -25.95
C GLY A 233 -4.17 -0.23 -24.53
N THR A 234 -3.86 1.05 -24.27
CA THR A 234 -3.47 1.54 -22.93
C THR A 234 -4.62 1.43 -21.93
N VAL A 235 -5.86 1.62 -22.38
CA VAL A 235 -7.05 1.42 -21.50
C VAL A 235 -7.14 -0.03 -21.04
N GLY A 236 -6.89 -0.99 -21.94
CA GLY A 236 -6.85 -2.42 -21.61
C GLY A 236 -5.74 -2.76 -20.61
N VAL A 237 -4.57 -2.13 -20.74
CA VAL A 237 -3.46 -2.27 -19.78
C VAL A 237 -3.86 -1.74 -18.40
N PHE A 238 -4.55 -0.59 -18.31
CA PHE A 238 -5.01 -0.04 -17.04
C PHE A 238 -6.11 -0.88 -16.41
N ALA A 239 -6.99 -1.49 -17.22
CA ALA A 239 -7.95 -2.48 -16.74
C ALA A 239 -7.22 -3.71 -16.13
N CYS A 240 -6.15 -4.17 -16.78
CA CYS A 240 -5.31 -5.24 -16.26
C CYS A 240 -4.66 -4.84 -14.91
N PHE A 241 -4.13 -3.62 -14.78
CA PHE A 241 -3.59 -3.14 -13.50
C PHE A 241 -4.64 -3.12 -12.40
N SER A 242 -5.87 -2.71 -12.71
CA SER A 242 -6.98 -2.76 -11.76
C SER A 242 -7.33 -4.19 -11.36
N ALA A 243 -7.34 -5.12 -12.30
CA ALA A 243 -7.58 -6.54 -12.02
C ALA A 243 -6.47 -7.15 -11.14
N LEU A 244 -5.20 -6.88 -11.45
CA LEU A 244 -4.05 -7.32 -10.63
C LEU A 244 -4.16 -6.78 -9.20
N ASN A 245 -4.50 -5.49 -9.06
CA ASN A 245 -4.72 -4.85 -7.77
C ASN A 245 -5.85 -5.53 -6.98
N LEU A 246 -6.99 -5.76 -7.63
CA LEU A 246 -8.13 -6.42 -7.00
C LEU A 246 -7.79 -7.83 -6.54
N ILE A 247 -7.22 -8.64 -7.42
CA ILE A 247 -6.85 -10.04 -7.14
C ILE A 247 -5.80 -10.08 -6.03
N GLY A 248 -4.76 -9.24 -6.10
CA GLY A 248 -3.73 -9.13 -5.08
C GLY A 248 -4.30 -8.78 -3.70
N ASN A 249 -5.17 -7.77 -3.64
CA ASN A 249 -5.85 -7.37 -2.41
C ASN A 249 -6.82 -8.44 -1.88
N LEU A 250 -7.52 -9.18 -2.74
CA LEU A 250 -8.36 -10.29 -2.33
C LEU A 250 -7.53 -11.43 -1.71
N PHE A 251 -6.41 -11.78 -2.33
CA PHE A 251 -5.51 -12.80 -1.79
C PHE A 251 -4.92 -12.36 -0.45
N LEU A 252 -4.47 -11.12 -0.34
CA LEU A 252 -3.92 -10.57 0.88
C LEU A 252 -4.98 -10.53 2.00
N SER A 253 -6.18 -10.03 1.70
CA SER A 253 -7.30 -10.00 2.64
C SER A 253 -7.65 -11.41 3.12
N ARG A 254 -7.64 -12.39 2.21
CA ARG A 254 -7.94 -13.78 2.53
C ARG A 254 -6.83 -14.43 3.36
N ALA A 255 -5.57 -14.10 3.08
CA ALA A 255 -4.44 -14.54 3.91
C ALA A 255 -4.63 -14.11 5.37
N TYR A 256 -4.92 -12.83 5.60
CA TYR A 256 -5.16 -12.28 6.95
C TYR A 256 -6.44 -12.78 7.64
N GLN A 257 -7.37 -13.39 6.90
CA GLN A 257 -8.54 -14.07 7.46
C GLN A 257 -8.28 -15.54 7.79
N THR A 258 -7.24 -16.14 7.24
CA THR A 258 -6.96 -17.59 7.29
C THR A 258 -5.92 -17.95 8.35
N ALA A 259 -5.16 -16.98 8.83
CA ALA A 259 -4.20 -17.16 9.93
C ALA A 259 -4.07 -15.88 10.77
N ASP A 260 -3.47 -16.01 11.94
CA ASP A 260 -3.21 -14.88 12.83
C ASP A 260 -2.42 -13.77 12.14
N SER A 261 -2.97 -12.57 12.14
CA SER A 261 -2.34 -11.36 11.58
C SER A 261 -0.95 -11.11 12.16
N SER A 262 -0.73 -11.54 13.39
CA SER A 262 0.53 -11.42 14.10
C SER A 262 1.68 -12.16 13.43
N TRP A 263 1.39 -13.32 12.89
CA TRP A 263 2.37 -14.15 12.20
C TRP A 263 2.59 -13.70 10.75
N LEU A 264 1.55 -13.16 10.11
CA LEU A 264 1.61 -12.72 8.71
C LEU A 264 2.23 -11.33 8.52
N ALA A 265 2.04 -10.40 9.45
CA ALA A 265 2.50 -9.03 9.31
C ALA A 265 4.03 -8.89 9.05
N PRO A 266 4.91 -9.67 9.70
CA PRO A 266 6.34 -9.67 9.37
C PRO A 266 6.64 -10.12 7.93
N LEU A 267 5.79 -10.99 7.37
CA LEU A 267 6.00 -11.55 6.03
C LEU A 267 5.60 -10.57 4.92
N ASP A 268 4.90 -9.48 5.24
CA ASP A 268 4.56 -8.43 4.28
C ASP A 268 5.81 -7.77 3.67
N PHE A 269 6.92 -7.74 4.41
CA PHE A 269 8.22 -7.25 3.90
C PHE A 269 8.80 -8.08 2.75
N ILE A 270 8.25 -9.26 2.44
CA ILE A 270 8.60 -10.04 1.26
C ILE A 270 8.31 -9.27 -0.04
N TYR A 271 7.44 -8.25 0.03
CA TYR A 271 7.20 -7.31 -1.06
C TYR A 271 8.49 -6.67 -1.58
N LEU A 272 9.42 -6.30 -0.71
CA LEU A 272 10.72 -5.72 -1.10
C LEU A 272 11.54 -6.68 -1.97
N LEU A 273 11.48 -7.98 -1.67
CA LEU A 273 12.14 -9.02 -2.47
C LEU A 273 11.48 -9.15 -3.85
N PHE A 274 10.15 -9.17 -3.91
CA PHE A 274 9.44 -9.23 -5.20
C PHE A 274 9.69 -8.01 -6.06
N VAL A 275 9.69 -6.82 -5.47
CA VAL A 275 10.00 -5.58 -6.18
C VAL A 275 11.43 -5.60 -6.75
N ALA A 276 12.41 -6.10 -5.98
CA ALA A 276 13.77 -6.26 -6.47
C ALA A 276 13.84 -7.28 -7.62
N MET A 277 13.10 -8.39 -7.51
CA MET A 277 12.99 -9.40 -8.57
C MET A 277 12.37 -8.82 -9.84
N TRP A 278 11.23 -8.12 -9.75
CA TRP A 278 10.59 -7.48 -10.90
C TRP A 278 11.44 -6.33 -11.45
N GLY A 279 12.18 -5.62 -10.59
CA GLY A 279 13.18 -4.62 -10.99
C GLY A 279 14.25 -5.24 -11.89
N ARG A 280 14.72 -6.44 -11.57
CA ARG A 280 15.66 -7.19 -12.40
C ARG A 280 15.05 -7.66 -13.72
N VAL A 281 13.84 -8.22 -13.66
CA VAL A 281 13.18 -8.81 -14.83
C VAL A 281 12.74 -7.75 -15.84
N LEU A 282 12.16 -6.63 -15.37
CA LEU A 282 11.54 -5.62 -16.24
C LEU A 282 12.48 -4.46 -16.61
N PHE A 283 13.49 -4.17 -15.78
CA PHE A 283 14.36 -3.00 -15.95
C PHE A 283 15.84 -3.35 -15.98
N GLU A 284 16.18 -4.64 -15.89
CA GLU A 284 17.56 -5.13 -15.77
C GLU A 284 18.34 -4.50 -14.60
N SER A 285 17.63 -3.87 -13.67
CA SER A 285 18.20 -3.17 -12.53
C SER A 285 18.20 -4.06 -11.28
N TRP A 286 19.37 -4.17 -10.65
CA TRP A 286 19.51 -4.90 -9.39
C TRP A 286 19.90 -3.92 -8.29
N PRO A 287 19.30 -4.00 -7.10
CA PRO A 287 19.68 -3.12 -6.00
C PRO A 287 21.16 -3.26 -5.66
N ALA A 288 21.82 -2.15 -5.35
CA ALA A 288 23.21 -2.19 -4.89
C ALA A 288 23.33 -3.00 -3.59
N PRO A 289 24.50 -3.59 -3.27
CA PRO A 289 24.67 -4.36 -2.04
C PRO A 289 24.29 -3.58 -0.79
N LEU A 290 24.57 -2.28 -0.75
CA LEU A 290 24.21 -1.40 0.35
C LEU A 290 22.68 -1.20 0.46
N ALA A 291 21.98 -1.18 -0.68
CA ALA A 291 20.51 -1.11 -0.71
C ALA A 291 19.87 -2.38 -0.13
N TRP A 292 20.45 -3.56 -0.38
CA TRP A 292 19.99 -4.81 0.24
C TRP A 292 20.13 -4.77 1.76
N LEU A 293 21.26 -4.27 2.26
CA LEU A 293 21.47 -4.10 3.70
C LEU A 293 20.43 -3.13 4.28
N GLY A 294 20.20 -2.00 3.62
CA GLY A 294 19.18 -1.02 4.04
C GLY A 294 17.76 -1.60 4.06
N MET A 295 17.36 -2.35 3.03
CA MET A 295 16.07 -3.04 2.98
C MET A 295 15.93 -4.08 4.11
N ALA A 296 16.99 -4.85 4.40
CA ALA A 296 17.00 -5.79 5.51
C ALA A 296 16.86 -5.09 6.86
N MET A 297 17.49 -3.93 7.07
CA MET A 297 17.35 -3.12 8.29
C MET A 297 15.94 -2.58 8.46
N ILE A 298 15.29 -2.10 7.38
CA ILE A 298 13.88 -1.65 7.41
C ILE A 298 12.97 -2.82 7.75
N ALA A 299 13.14 -3.96 7.10
CA ALA A 299 12.37 -5.16 7.40
C ALA A 299 12.53 -5.58 8.87
N ALA A 300 13.77 -5.64 9.38
CA ALA A 300 14.04 -5.97 10.78
C ALA A 300 13.38 -4.97 11.74
N ALA A 301 13.46 -3.66 11.48
CA ALA A 301 12.82 -2.62 12.27
C ALA A 301 11.29 -2.77 12.29
N GLY A 302 10.67 -3.02 11.13
CA GLY A 302 9.24 -3.25 11.00
C GLY A 302 8.77 -4.52 11.71
N ILE A 303 9.50 -5.62 11.57
CA ILE A 303 9.22 -6.90 12.24
C ILE A 303 9.28 -6.73 13.77
N VAL A 304 10.35 -6.10 14.30
CA VAL A 304 10.51 -5.85 15.73
C VAL A 304 9.36 -4.99 16.26
N THR A 305 8.94 -3.97 15.51
CA THR A 305 7.81 -3.11 15.87
C THR A 305 6.51 -3.91 15.91
N ALA A 306 6.21 -4.69 14.86
CA ALA A 306 4.99 -5.49 14.75
C ALA A 306 4.89 -6.55 15.87
N MET A 307 5.95 -7.32 16.10
CA MET A 307 5.98 -8.36 17.14
C MET A 307 5.77 -7.83 18.55
N ARG A 308 6.17 -6.60 18.83
CA ARG A 308 6.00 -5.99 20.16
C ARG A 308 4.67 -5.29 20.36
N GLU A 309 4.04 -4.77 19.32
CA GLU A 309 2.67 -4.27 19.40
C GLU A 309 1.72 -5.39 19.85
N GLN A 310 1.89 -6.59 19.34
CA GLN A 310 1.09 -7.75 19.65
C GLN A 310 1.19 -8.22 21.11
N ARG A 311 2.40 -8.17 21.69
CA ARG A 311 2.59 -8.55 23.10
C ARG A 311 1.95 -7.59 24.09
N ARG A 312 1.52 -6.40 23.65
CA ARG A 312 0.88 -5.36 24.49
C ARG A 312 -0.64 -5.36 24.43
N ASP A 313 -1.26 -6.07 23.48
CA ASP A 313 -2.72 -6.19 23.36
C ASP A 313 -3.19 -7.55 23.91
N PRO A 314 -3.50 -7.65 25.24
CA PRO A 314 -3.93 -8.90 25.87
C PRO A 314 -5.31 -9.38 25.37
N SER A 315 -6.04 -8.54 24.61
CA SER A 315 -7.37 -8.88 24.08
C SER A 315 -7.33 -9.86 22.90
N SER A 316 -6.15 -10.17 22.38
CA SER A 316 -5.95 -11.16 21.30
C SER A 316 -5.67 -12.58 21.83
N ALA A 317 -5.62 -12.79 23.15
CA ALA A 317 -5.54 -14.14 23.71
C ALA A 317 -6.87 -14.88 23.44
N PRO A 318 -6.84 -16.13 22.92
CA PRO A 318 -8.05 -16.94 22.79
C PRO A 318 -8.70 -17.06 24.19
N PRO A 319 -10.05 -16.99 24.30
CA PRO A 319 -10.71 -17.11 25.58
C PRO A 319 -10.27 -18.43 26.23
N ALA A 320 -9.66 -18.33 27.40
CA ALA A 320 -9.31 -19.50 28.19
C ALA A 320 -10.56 -20.37 28.28
N GLN A 321 -10.46 -21.61 27.84
CA GLN A 321 -11.53 -22.59 27.97
C GLN A 321 -11.94 -22.59 29.45
N ALA A 322 -13.09 -22.01 29.73
CA ALA A 322 -13.70 -22.08 31.05
C ALA A 322 -13.90 -23.56 31.32
N GLY A 323 -13.06 -24.08 32.19
CA GLY A 323 -13.09 -25.47 32.59
C GLY A 323 -14.48 -25.86 32.97
N SER A 324 -14.99 -26.89 32.31
CA SER A 324 -16.16 -27.64 32.74
C SER A 324 -15.87 -28.28 34.11
N GLY A 325 -16.04 -27.48 35.15
CA GLY A 325 -16.11 -28.01 36.52
C GLY A 325 -17.39 -28.81 36.64
N ARG A 326 -17.29 -30.13 36.57
CA ARG A 326 -18.25 -31.06 37.17
C ARG A 326 -18.44 -30.62 38.60
N ARG A 327 -19.68 -30.40 38.98
CA ARG A 327 -20.16 -30.68 40.34
C ARG A 327 -21.35 -31.59 40.22
N GLU A 328 -21.26 -32.61 41.01
CA GLU A 328 -22.15 -33.71 41.35
C GLU A 328 -23.59 -33.27 41.65
#